data_12fa11cec6db841416142fc9ca11ad78
#
_entry.id   12fa11cec6db841416142fc9ca11ad78
#
_cell.length_a   1.000
_cell.length_b   1.000
_cell.length_c   1.000
_cell.angle_alpha   90.00
_cell.angle_beta   90.00
_cell.angle_gamma   90.00
#
_symmetry.space_group_name_H-M   'P 1'
#
loop_
_entity.id
_entity.type
_entity.pdbx_description
1 polymer ?
#
loop_
_entity_poly.entity_id
_entity_poly.type
_entity_poly.pdbx_seq_one_letter_code
_entity_poly.pdbx_strand_id
1 'polypeptide(L)'
;MEYNFREIEKKWHDYWIAEKVYKVEKDTNKPKYYVLDMFPYPSGAGLHVGHPLGYIASDIYSRFKRLQGFNVLHPMGYDALPAEQYAIQTGQHPEITTKNNIARYREQLEKIGFCYDWSREIRTCDPEYYKWTQWAFIRMFNSYYCNDEKQARPISELIQAFETSGTEGLNVACGEELSFTAEEWKAKSDKEKQEILLNYRIAYRGETMVNWCAALGTVLANDEVVNGVSERGGYPVEQKIMRQWCLRVSAYAQRLLDGLDTIDWTDSLKETQKNWIGRSEGAEVRFKVKDSDREFTIFTTRADTMFGVTFMVLAPESELVQQLTTADQKA
;
A
#
# COMPACT_ATOMS: atom_id res chain seq x y z
N MET A 1 13.68 -38.62 39.04
CA MET A 1 14.36 -37.67 38.12
C MET A 1 13.47 -36.45 38.01
N GLU A 2 13.99 -35.32 38.41
CA GLU A 2 13.27 -34.06 38.25
C GLU A 2 13.32 -33.66 36.76
N TYR A 3 12.17 -33.28 36.16
CA TYR A 3 12.11 -32.89 34.76
C TYR A 3 12.69 -31.49 34.62
N ASN A 4 13.95 -31.39 34.16
CA ASN A 4 14.64 -30.13 33.94
C ASN A 4 14.34 -29.60 32.51
N PHE A 5 13.21 -28.89 32.36
CA PHE A 5 12.79 -28.36 31.07
C PHE A 5 13.81 -27.39 30.47
N ARG A 6 14.49 -26.60 31.29
CA ARG A 6 15.45 -25.58 30.80
C ARG A 6 16.66 -26.20 30.09
N GLU A 7 17.18 -27.30 30.62
CA GLU A 7 18.30 -28.03 30.00
C GLU A 7 17.84 -28.73 28.72
N ILE A 8 16.64 -29.29 28.71
CA ILE A 8 16.05 -29.98 27.56
C ILE A 8 15.79 -29.01 26.44
N GLU A 9 15.17 -27.88 26.74
CA GLU A 9 14.89 -26.81 25.75
C GLU A 9 16.19 -26.30 25.15
N LYS A 10 17.17 -25.94 25.99
CA LYS A 10 18.49 -25.48 25.52
C LYS A 10 19.16 -26.49 24.60
N LYS A 11 19.20 -27.79 25.02
CA LYS A 11 19.81 -28.88 24.24
C LYS A 11 19.20 -28.96 22.83
N TRP A 12 17.87 -28.97 22.74
CA TRP A 12 17.20 -29.13 21.46
C TRP A 12 17.27 -27.87 20.60
N HIS A 13 17.21 -26.71 21.20
CA HIS A 13 17.39 -25.45 20.51
C HIS A 13 18.80 -25.36 19.87
N ASP A 14 19.84 -25.63 20.64
CA ASP A 14 21.22 -25.66 20.14
C ASP A 14 21.38 -26.69 19.00
N TYR A 15 20.76 -27.85 19.12
CA TYR A 15 20.75 -28.89 18.09
C TYR A 15 20.07 -28.38 16.79
N TRP A 16 18.89 -27.78 16.88
CA TRP A 16 18.16 -27.29 15.70
C TRP A 16 18.94 -26.23 14.92
N ILE A 17 19.66 -25.37 15.63
CA ILE A 17 20.50 -24.33 15.02
C ILE A 17 21.72 -24.97 14.36
N ALA A 18 22.45 -25.83 15.07
CA ALA A 18 23.68 -26.46 14.59
C ALA A 18 23.42 -27.33 13.34
N GLU A 19 22.38 -28.17 13.40
CA GLU A 19 22.01 -29.07 12.31
C GLU A 19 21.15 -28.42 11.23
N LYS A 20 20.79 -27.13 11.39
CA LYS A 20 19.93 -26.40 10.44
C LYS A 20 18.64 -27.15 10.10
N VAL A 21 17.99 -27.75 11.10
CA VAL A 21 16.85 -28.67 10.95
C VAL A 21 15.70 -28.08 10.13
N TYR A 22 15.51 -26.77 10.17
CA TYR A 22 14.44 -26.08 9.49
C TYR A 22 14.83 -25.48 8.14
N LYS A 23 16.10 -25.64 7.73
CA LYS A 23 16.55 -25.17 6.40
C LYS A 23 15.87 -25.96 5.30
N VAL A 24 15.35 -25.25 4.30
CA VAL A 24 14.70 -25.82 3.13
C VAL A 24 15.68 -25.91 1.97
N GLU A 25 15.81 -27.12 1.43
CA GLU A 25 16.51 -27.35 0.16
C GLU A 25 15.52 -27.63 -0.95
N LYS A 26 15.95 -27.45 -2.21
CA LYS A 26 15.16 -27.82 -3.38
C LYS A 26 15.04 -29.34 -3.41
N ASP A 27 13.89 -29.85 -2.99
CA ASP A 27 13.55 -31.26 -3.07
C ASP A 27 12.28 -31.41 -3.92
N THR A 28 12.43 -32.01 -5.10
CA THR A 28 11.31 -32.24 -6.03
C THR A 28 10.51 -33.50 -5.70
N ASN A 29 11.00 -34.34 -4.79
CA ASN A 29 10.34 -35.59 -4.41
C ASN A 29 9.33 -35.40 -3.29
N LYS A 30 9.36 -34.25 -2.60
CA LYS A 30 8.41 -33.93 -1.54
C LYS A 30 7.41 -32.88 -1.98
N PRO A 31 6.15 -32.99 -1.59
CA PRO A 31 5.17 -31.93 -1.85
C PRO A 31 5.60 -30.66 -1.13
N LYS A 32 5.49 -29.53 -1.82
CA LYS A 32 5.89 -28.22 -1.30
C LYS A 32 4.80 -27.66 -0.41
N TYR A 33 5.20 -26.99 0.65
CA TYR A 33 4.31 -26.19 1.47
C TYR A 33 4.99 -24.86 1.84
N TYR A 34 4.26 -23.77 1.75
CA TYR A 34 4.75 -22.43 2.06
C TYR A 34 3.90 -21.83 3.18
N VAL A 35 4.54 -21.45 4.28
CA VAL A 35 3.92 -20.75 5.41
C VAL A 35 4.56 -19.39 5.52
N LEU A 36 3.74 -18.35 5.47
CA LEU A 36 4.18 -16.95 5.49
C LEU A 36 3.57 -16.25 6.70
N ASP A 37 4.42 -15.65 7.51
CA ASP A 37 4.03 -14.73 8.57
C ASP A 37 4.14 -13.28 8.12
N MET A 38 3.38 -12.39 8.74
CA MET A 38 3.57 -10.95 8.58
C MET A 38 4.86 -10.54 9.28
N PHE A 39 5.77 -9.92 8.53
CA PHE A 39 7.05 -9.48 9.07
C PHE A 39 6.86 -8.36 10.09
N PRO A 40 7.54 -8.42 11.24
CA PRO A 40 7.47 -7.37 12.24
C PRO A 40 8.22 -6.11 11.78
N TYR A 41 7.76 -4.96 12.25
CA TYR A 41 8.53 -3.72 12.17
C TYR A 41 9.59 -3.71 13.27
N PRO A 42 10.89 -3.60 12.97
CA PRO A 42 11.94 -3.52 13.99
C PRO A 42 12.04 -2.09 14.57
N SER A 43 10.91 -1.48 14.89
CA SER A 43 10.81 -0.10 15.39
C SER A 43 11.06 0.03 16.88
N GLY A 44 11.00 -1.06 17.64
CA GLY A 44 11.20 -1.09 19.08
C GLY A 44 12.42 -1.91 19.51
N ALA A 45 12.80 -1.81 20.78
CA ALA A 45 13.94 -2.53 21.35
C ALA A 45 13.70 -4.02 21.57
N GLY A 46 12.59 -4.58 21.06
CA GLY A 46 12.24 -5.99 21.15
C GLY A 46 10.80 -6.26 20.77
N LEU A 47 10.46 -7.55 20.70
CA LEU A 47 9.11 -8.03 20.43
C LEU A 47 8.15 -7.65 21.56
N HIS A 48 6.92 -7.30 21.22
CA HIS A 48 5.81 -7.27 22.18
C HIS A 48 4.99 -8.57 22.09
N VAL A 49 4.15 -8.84 23.08
CA VAL A 49 3.38 -10.09 23.19
C VAL A 49 2.44 -10.37 22.00
N GLY A 50 2.04 -9.36 21.27
CA GLY A 50 1.22 -9.51 20.06
C GLY A 50 1.94 -10.18 18.88
N HIS A 51 3.28 -10.07 18.79
CA HIS A 51 4.02 -10.71 17.72
C HIS A 51 3.94 -12.25 17.79
N PRO A 52 4.29 -12.91 18.94
CA PRO A 52 4.20 -14.36 19.04
C PRO A 52 2.79 -14.89 18.83
N LEU A 53 1.76 -14.12 19.10
CA LEU A 53 0.36 -14.57 18.99
C LEU A 53 0.03 -15.13 17.60
N GLY A 54 0.42 -14.42 16.54
CA GLY A 54 0.28 -14.90 15.17
C GLY A 54 1.26 -16.01 14.82
N TYR A 55 2.51 -15.86 15.24
CA TYR A 55 3.62 -16.77 14.86
C TYR A 55 3.50 -18.16 15.48
N ILE A 56 2.86 -18.30 16.65
CA ILE A 56 2.65 -19.61 17.27
C ILE A 56 1.76 -20.50 16.41
N ALA A 57 0.69 -19.95 15.84
CA ALA A 57 -0.22 -20.71 15.00
C ALA A 57 0.45 -21.22 13.73
N SER A 58 1.20 -20.37 13.03
CA SER A 58 1.95 -20.72 11.82
C SER A 58 3.10 -21.70 12.10
N ASP A 59 3.79 -21.56 13.24
CA ASP A 59 4.83 -22.49 13.67
C ASP A 59 4.28 -23.89 13.91
N ILE A 60 3.18 -24.00 14.65
CA ILE A 60 2.50 -25.28 14.92
C ILE A 60 2.11 -25.93 13.58
N TYR A 61 1.51 -25.15 12.69
CA TYR A 61 1.08 -25.67 11.40
C TYR A 61 2.24 -26.07 10.49
N SER A 62 3.34 -25.33 10.51
CA SER A 62 4.57 -25.66 9.80
C SER A 62 5.16 -27.00 10.28
N ARG A 63 5.23 -27.22 11.60
CA ARG A 63 5.69 -28.48 12.19
C ARG A 63 4.78 -29.62 11.81
N PHE A 64 3.47 -29.43 11.88
CA PHE A 64 2.48 -30.43 11.47
C PHE A 64 2.68 -30.87 10.00
N LYS A 65 2.87 -29.91 9.10
CA LYS A 65 3.13 -30.21 7.68
C LYS A 65 4.47 -30.94 7.47
N ARG A 66 5.50 -30.58 8.21
CA ARG A 66 6.79 -31.31 8.17
C ARG A 66 6.63 -32.77 8.60
N LEU A 67 5.85 -33.03 9.67
CA LEU A 67 5.55 -34.40 10.13
C LEU A 67 4.74 -35.19 9.10
N GLN A 68 3.96 -34.51 8.25
CA GLN A 68 3.26 -35.14 7.12
C GLN A 68 4.16 -35.40 5.89
N GLY A 69 5.45 -35.08 5.96
CA GLY A 69 6.40 -35.30 4.88
C GLY A 69 6.50 -34.18 3.83
N PHE A 70 5.89 -33.02 4.08
CA PHE A 70 6.03 -31.87 3.19
C PHE A 70 7.41 -31.21 3.30
N ASN A 71 7.88 -30.65 2.19
CA ASN A 71 9.01 -29.73 2.17
C ASN A 71 8.50 -28.33 2.47
N VAL A 72 8.62 -27.90 3.74
CA VAL A 72 7.98 -26.67 4.25
C VAL A 72 8.96 -25.52 4.26
N LEU A 73 8.68 -24.49 3.46
CA LEU A 73 9.33 -23.18 3.55
C LEU A 73 8.57 -22.29 4.54
N HIS A 74 9.22 -21.96 5.66
CA HIS A 74 8.71 -21.03 6.67
C HIS A 74 9.77 -19.94 6.91
N PRO A 75 9.81 -18.88 6.09
CA PRO A 75 10.78 -17.80 6.21
C PRO A 75 10.37 -16.80 7.27
N MET A 76 11.31 -16.02 7.75
CA MET A 76 11.09 -14.81 8.52
C MET A 76 11.80 -13.62 7.88
N GLY A 77 11.30 -12.44 8.12
CA GLY A 77 11.90 -11.19 7.66
C GLY A 77 11.54 -10.02 8.55
N TYR A 78 11.98 -8.84 8.14
CA TYR A 78 11.73 -7.59 8.86
C TYR A 78 11.33 -6.51 7.87
N ASP A 79 10.19 -5.87 8.14
CA ASP A 79 9.80 -4.65 7.44
C ASP A 79 10.52 -3.47 8.10
N ALA A 80 11.68 -3.13 7.54
CA ALA A 80 12.68 -2.30 8.19
C ALA A 80 12.65 -0.82 7.75
N LEU A 81 11.56 -0.35 7.13
CA LEU A 81 11.44 1.03 6.66
C LEU A 81 11.15 2.08 7.76
N PRO A 82 10.44 1.80 8.88
CA PRO A 82 10.02 2.84 9.83
C PRO A 82 11.08 3.27 10.88
N ALA A 83 12.37 3.29 10.53
CA ALA A 83 13.43 3.67 11.47
C ALA A 83 13.69 5.19 11.59
N GLU A 84 13.02 5.99 10.77
CA GLU A 84 13.26 7.42 10.60
C GLU A 84 13.01 8.22 11.87
N GLN A 85 11.92 7.95 12.56
CA GLN A 85 11.53 8.68 13.77
C GLN A 85 12.52 8.50 14.91
N TYR A 86 13.04 7.28 15.09
CA TYR A 86 14.03 7.01 16.11
C TYR A 86 15.35 7.72 15.80
N ALA A 87 15.71 7.80 14.53
CA ALA A 87 16.88 8.54 14.09
C ALA A 87 16.77 10.03 14.38
N ILE A 88 15.60 10.63 14.12
CA ILE A 88 15.34 12.04 14.44
C ILE A 88 15.45 12.30 15.95
N GLN A 89 14.84 11.44 16.77
CA GLN A 89 14.84 11.58 18.23
C GLN A 89 16.22 11.38 18.87
N THR A 90 17.02 10.47 18.34
CA THR A 90 18.31 10.07 18.95
C THR A 90 19.53 10.68 18.28
N GLY A 91 19.38 11.27 17.09
CA GLY A 91 20.48 11.73 16.25
C GLY A 91 21.37 10.61 15.69
N GLN A 92 20.95 9.34 15.80
CA GLN A 92 21.68 8.20 15.26
C GLN A 92 21.25 7.89 13.81
N HIS A 93 22.20 7.39 13.03
CA HIS A 93 21.86 6.90 11.69
C HIS A 93 20.86 5.73 11.76
N PRO A 94 19.76 5.73 10.98
CA PRO A 94 18.71 4.72 11.05
C PRO A 94 19.22 3.27 10.95
N GLU A 95 20.24 3.04 10.13
CA GLU A 95 20.84 1.72 9.92
C GLU A 95 21.33 1.07 11.22
N ILE A 96 21.94 1.85 12.10
CA ILE A 96 22.53 1.33 13.36
C ILE A 96 21.42 0.80 14.26
N THR A 97 20.39 1.59 14.46
CA THR A 97 19.24 1.20 15.28
C THR A 97 18.49 0.02 14.68
N THR A 98 18.25 0.06 13.38
CA THR A 98 17.56 -1.02 12.65
C THR A 98 18.32 -2.35 12.78
N LYS A 99 19.63 -2.36 12.57
CA LYS A 99 20.45 -3.57 12.73
C LYS A 99 20.41 -4.12 14.15
N ASN A 100 20.50 -3.27 15.15
CA ASN A 100 20.46 -3.67 16.56
C ASN A 100 19.09 -4.26 16.93
N ASN A 101 18.01 -3.62 16.47
CA ASN A 101 16.65 -4.11 16.71
C ASN A 101 16.40 -5.42 16.02
N ILE A 102 16.80 -5.60 14.76
CA ILE A 102 16.70 -6.85 14.03
C ILE A 102 17.45 -7.99 14.77
N ALA A 103 18.67 -7.73 15.21
CA ALA A 103 19.43 -8.70 15.98
C ALA A 103 18.70 -9.13 17.26
N ARG A 104 18.09 -8.16 17.95
CA ARG A 104 17.32 -8.40 19.17
C ARG A 104 16.03 -9.19 18.91
N TYR A 105 15.29 -8.83 17.87
CA TYR A 105 14.07 -9.55 17.45
C TYR A 105 14.39 -11.01 17.09
N ARG A 106 15.46 -11.21 16.33
CA ARG A 106 15.92 -12.55 15.96
C ARG A 106 16.28 -13.39 17.19
N GLU A 107 17.08 -12.84 18.10
CA GLU A 107 17.44 -13.50 19.36
C GLU A 107 16.19 -13.94 20.14
N GLN A 108 15.18 -13.08 20.22
CA GLN A 108 13.94 -13.38 20.93
C GLN A 108 13.11 -14.48 20.22
N LEU A 109 12.98 -14.42 18.90
CA LEU A 109 12.29 -15.43 18.10
C LEU A 109 12.99 -16.79 18.18
N GLU A 110 14.32 -16.80 18.16
CA GLU A 110 15.13 -18.01 18.36
C GLU A 110 14.91 -18.59 19.76
N LYS A 111 14.89 -17.77 20.82
CA LYS A 111 14.65 -18.22 22.19
C LYS A 111 13.26 -18.84 22.40
N ILE A 112 12.24 -18.37 21.67
CA ILE A 112 10.91 -18.98 21.67
C ILE A 112 10.95 -20.36 20.97
N GLY A 113 11.91 -20.57 20.07
CA GLY A 113 12.12 -21.84 19.39
C GLY A 113 11.29 -22.06 18.15
N PHE A 114 10.89 -20.99 17.45
CA PHE A 114 10.16 -21.09 16.18
C PHE A 114 10.96 -21.81 15.08
N CYS A 115 10.26 -22.52 14.21
CA CYS A 115 10.84 -23.32 13.13
C CYS A 115 11.11 -22.53 11.84
N TYR A 116 11.62 -21.32 11.97
CA TYR A 116 11.96 -20.51 10.81
C TYR A 116 13.21 -20.99 10.08
N ASP A 117 13.18 -20.87 8.76
CA ASP A 117 14.38 -21.02 7.93
C ASP A 117 15.16 -19.70 7.87
N TRP A 118 16.07 -19.50 8.80
CA TRP A 118 16.91 -18.31 8.87
C TRP A 118 17.85 -18.11 7.68
N SER A 119 18.06 -19.15 6.85
CA SER A 119 18.80 -18.99 5.60
C SER A 119 18.02 -18.20 4.54
N ARG A 120 16.73 -18.01 4.78
CA ARG A 120 15.79 -17.24 3.95
C ARG A 120 15.34 -15.94 4.62
N GLU A 121 16.10 -15.46 5.61
CA GLU A 121 15.84 -14.17 6.26
C GLU A 121 15.84 -13.04 5.25
N ILE A 122 14.85 -12.15 5.34
CA ILE A 122 14.65 -11.00 4.45
C ILE A 122 14.65 -9.71 5.29
N ARG A 123 15.28 -8.66 4.76
CA ARG A 123 15.25 -7.32 5.33
C ARG A 123 14.87 -6.34 4.22
N THR A 124 13.76 -5.68 4.34
CA THR A 124 13.25 -4.81 3.27
C THR A 124 14.13 -3.60 3.00
N CYS A 125 14.98 -3.20 3.95
CA CYS A 125 15.96 -2.13 3.81
C CYS A 125 17.27 -2.55 3.10
N ASP A 126 17.48 -3.85 2.84
CA ASP A 126 18.69 -4.29 2.16
C ASP A 126 18.61 -3.98 0.65
N PRO A 127 19.70 -3.50 0.01
CA PRO A 127 19.73 -3.21 -1.44
C PRO A 127 19.32 -4.39 -2.31
N GLU A 128 19.70 -5.61 -1.90
CA GLU A 128 19.36 -6.85 -2.59
C GLU A 128 17.85 -7.14 -2.59
N TYR A 129 17.11 -6.59 -1.63
CA TYR A 129 15.67 -6.67 -1.57
C TYR A 129 15.00 -5.51 -2.34
N TYR A 130 15.28 -4.26 -1.96
CA TYR A 130 14.55 -3.11 -2.50
C TYR A 130 14.86 -2.82 -3.97
N LYS A 131 15.94 -3.34 -4.55
CA LYS A 131 16.16 -3.25 -6.00
C LYS A 131 14.98 -3.80 -6.81
N TRP A 132 14.28 -4.80 -6.28
CA TRP A 132 13.11 -5.36 -6.94
C TRP A 132 11.89 -4.46 -6.82
N THR A 133 11.74 -3.76 -5.70
CA THR A 133 10.72 -2.70 -5.53
C THR A 133 10.97 -1.56 -6.51
N GLN A 134 12.21 -1.13 -6.66
CA GLN A 134 12.61 -0.12 -7.64
C GLN A 134 12.35 -0.60 -9.09
N TRP A 135 12.69 -1.85 -9.38
CA TRP A 135 12.40 -2.43 -10.69
C TRP A 135 10.89 -2.46 -10.98
N ALA A 136 10.08 -2.89 -10.03
CA ALA A 136 8.62 -2.90 -10.16
C ALA A 136 8.08 -1.47 -10.39
N PHE A 137 8.58 -0.49 -9.65
CA PHE A 137 8.22 0.91 -9.84
C PHE A 137 8.54 1.41 -11.25
N ILE A 138 9.74 1.11 -11.76
CA ILE A 138 10.16 1.49 -13.12
C ILE A 138 9.23 0.83 -14.17
N ARG A 139 8.83 -0.43 -13.95
CA ARG A 139 7.88 -1.13 -14.82
C ARG A 139 6.52 -0.43 -14.81
N MET A 140 6.00 -0.08 -13.64
CA MET A 140 4.74 0.65 -13.52
C MET A 140 4.82 2.05 -14.13
N PHE A 141 5.94 2.75 -13.97
CA PHE A 141 6.16 4.06 -14.59
C PHE A 141 6.18 3.97 -16.13
N ASN A 142 6.71 2.89 -16.69
CA ASN A 142 6.75 2.66 -18.13
C ASN A 142 5.53 1.89 -18.66
N SER A 143 4.41 1.93 -17.93
CA SER A 143 3.18 1.26 -18.31
C SER A 143 1.98 2.18 -18.17
N TYR A 144 0.95 1.92 -18.97
CA TYR A 144 -0.40 2.42 -18.80
C TYR A 144 -1.39 1.26 -18.61
N TYR A 145 -2.60 1.51 -18.17
CA TYR A 145 -3.63 0.47 -18.02
C TYR A 145 -4.65 0.56 -19.17
N CYS A 146 -4.77 -0.52 -19.95
CA CYS A 146 -5.76 -0.69 -21.01
C CYS A 146 -7.05 -1.26 -20.38
N ASN A 147 -8.15 -0.51 -20.47
CA ASN A 147 -9.43 -0.94 -19.90
C ASN A 147 -10.05 -2.10 -20.69
N ASP A 148 -9.89 -2.14 -22.02
CA ASP A 148 -10.43 -3.19 -22.87
C ASP A 148 -9.79 -4.55 -22.59
N GLU A 149 -8.46 -4.56 -22.43
CA GLU A 149 -7.70 -5.77 -22.12
C GLU A 149 -7.61 -6.06 -20.62
N LYS A 150 -8.03 -5.11 -19.78
CA LYS A 150 -7.98 -5.17 -18.30
C LYS A 150 -6.58 -5.49 -17.77
N GLN A 151 -5.54 -4.89 -18.37
CA GLN A 151 -4.15 -5.13 -18.00
C GLN A 151 -3.23 -3.95 -18.29
N ALA A 152 -2.05 -3.98 -17.68
CA ALA A 152 -0.98 -3.03 -17.97
C ALA A 152 -0.33 -3.33 -19.33
N ARG A 153 -0.07 -2.27 -20.08
CA ARG A 153 0.62 -2.30 -21.39
C ARG A 153 1.81 -1.34 -21.37
N PRO A 154 2.85 -1.58 -22.21
CA PRO A 154 3.98 -0.67 -22.31
C PRO A 154 3.56 0.74 -22.75
N ILE A 155 4.06 1.78 -22.09
CA ILE A 155 3.75 3.18 -22.42
C ILE A 155 4.12 3.55 -23.87
N SER A 156 5.07 2.85 -24.47
CA SER A 156 5.46 3.03 -25.88
C SER A 156 4.32 2.76 -26.85
N GLU A 157 3.43 1.83 -26.54
CA GLU A 157 2.25 1.54 -27.38
C GLU A 157 1.25 2.70 -27.35
N LEU A 158 1.06 3.32 -26.17
CA LEU A 158 0.24 4.52 -26.06
C LEU A 158 0.84 5.70 -26.80
N ILE A 159 2.15 5.89 -26.74
CA ILE A 159 2.86 6.92 -27.50
C ILE A 159 2.62 6.71 -29.00
N GLN A 160 2.73 5.48 -29.49
CA GLN A 160 2.47 5.16 -30.89
C GLN A 160 1.01 5.46 -31.29
N ALA A 161 0.04 5.17 -30.42
CA ALA A 161 -1.35 5.53 -30.64
C ALA A 161 -1.53 7.03 -30.72
N PHE A 162 -0.92 7.80 -29.84
CA PHE A 162 -0.94 9.28 -29.88
C PHE A 162 -0.33 9.85 -31.17
N GLU A 163 0.74 9.24 -31.68
CA GLU A 163 1.38 9.62 -32.92
C GLU A 163 0.53 9.33 -34.18
N THR A 164 -0.37 8.35 -34.07
CA THR A 164 -1.16 7.85 -35.21
C THR A 164 -2.56 8.45 -35.25
N SER A 165 -3.27 8.47 -34.13
CA SER A 165 -4.69 8.85 -34.02
C SER A 165 -4.99 9.85 -32.90
N GLY A 166 -3.97 10.30 -32.15
CA GLY A 166 -4.23 11.12 -30.96
C GLY A 166 -4.92 10.30 -29.88
N THR A 167 -5.93 10.89 -29.25
CA THR A 167 -6.72 10.23 -28.19
C THR A 167 -7.99 9.55 -28.72
N GLU A 168 -8.27 9.59 -30.02
CA GLU A 168 -9.47 9.02 -30.60
C GLU A 168 -9.52 7.49 -30.42
N GLY A 169 -10.65 6.99 -29.91
CA GLY A 169 -10.90 5.55 -29.73
C GLY A 169 -10.11 4.88 -28.60
N LEU A 170 -9.38 5.64 -27.77
CA LEU A 170 -8.63 5.07 -26.64
C LEU A 170 -9.55 4.85 -25.44
N ASN A 171 -9.53 3.62 -24.92
CA ASN A 171 -10.17 3.26 -23.65
C ASN A 171 -9.09 2.84 -22.64
N VAL A 172 -8.54 3.82 -21.96
CA VAL A 172 -7.40 3.68 -21.05
C VAL A 172 -7.65 4.40 -19.74
N ALA A 173 -7.10 3.89 -18.65
CA ALA A 173 -7.18 4.57 -17.36
C ALA A 173 -6.32 5.84 -17.37
N CYS A 174 -6.93 6.96 -17.02
CA CYS A 174 -6.29 8.28 -16.95
C CYS A 174 -6.71 9.04 -15.69
N GLY A 175 -6.04 10.14 -15.40
CA GLY A 175 -6.42 11.09 -14.35
C GLY A 175 -7.48 12.05 -14.83
N GLU A 176 -7.31 12.58 -16.04
CA GLU A 176 -8.22 13.50 -16.73
C GLU A 176 -8.42 13.01 -18.16
N GLU A 177 -9.64 13.17 -18.67
CA GLU A 177 -9.92 12.91 -20.07
C GLU A 177 -9.34 14.05 -20.93
N LEU A 178 -8.30 13.73 -21.69
CA LEU A 178 -7.68 14.65 -22.62
C LEU A 178 -8.15 14.34 -24.04
N SER A 179 -8.34 15.38 -24.85
CA SER A 179 -8.67 15.25 -26.27
C SER A 179 -7.66 16.03 -27.10
N PHE A 180 -6.95 15.33 -27.99
CA PHE A 180 -6.00 15.92 -28.96
C PHE A 180 -5.81 14.99 -30.16
N THR A 181 -5.47 15.61 -31.30
CA THR A 181 -5.14 14.91 -32.55
C THR A 181 -3.67 14.46 -32.57
N ALA A 182 -3.34 13.60 -33.55
CA ALA A 182 -1.94 13.18 -33.78
C ALA A 182 -1.03 14.38 -34.14
N GLU A 183 -1.56 15.35 -34.87
CA GLU A 183 -0.82 16.57 -35.24
C GLU A 183 -0.53 17.43 -34.03
N GLU A 184 -1.52 17.63 -33.16
CA GLU A 184 -1.35 18.36 -31.91
C GLU A 184 -0.36 17.69 -30.97
N TRP A 185 -0.38 16.35 -30.89
CA TRP A 185 0.62 15.58 -30.14
C TRP A 185 2.04 15.80 -30.68
N LYS A 186 2.22 15.70 -32.01
CA LYS A 186 3.51 15.89 -32.65
C LYS A 186 4.09 17.29 -32.47
N ALA A 187 3.21 18.30 -32.42
CA ALA A 187 3.60 19.71 -32.24
C ALA A 187 4.07 20.03 -30.81
N LYS A 188 3.78 19.17 -29.82
CA LYS A 188 4.18 19.38 -28.43
C LYS A 188 5.68 19.16 -28.22
N SER A 189 6.26 19.94 -27.32
CA SER A 189 7.60 19.73 -26.83
C SER A 189 7.72 18.41 -26.04
N ASP A 190 8.93 17.88 -25.89
CA ASP A 190 9.17 16.67 -25.12
C ASP A 190 8.71 16.79 -23.67
N LYS A 191 8.83 17.98 -23.06
CA LYS A 191 8.35 18.23 -21.71
C LYS A 191 6.83 18.11 -21.62
N GLU A 192 6.09 18.75 -22.52
CA GLU A 192 4.62 18.67 -22.57
C GLU A 192 4.15 17.23 -22.83
N LYS A 193 4.82 16.49 -23.71
CA LYS A 193 4.55 15.07 -23.94
C LYS A 193 4.73 14.24 -22.66
N GLN A 194 5.80 14.48 -21.90
CA GLN A 194 6.01 13.76 -20.64
C GLN A 194 4.97 14.14 -19.57
N GLU A 195 4.55 15.39 -19.49
CA GLU A 195 3.47 15.84 -18.59
C GLU A 195 2.14 15.17 -18.95
N ILE A 196 1.79 15.08 -20.23
CA ILE A 196 0.61 14.35 -20.69
C ILE A 196 0.72 12.86 -20.36
N LEU A 197 1.86 12.24 -20.59
CA LEU A 197 2.05 10.81 -20.28
C LEU A 197 1.90 10.49 -18.79
N LEU A 198 2.22 11.41 -17.88
CA LEU A 198 1.96 11.22 -16.44
C LEU A 198 0.47 11.01 -16.15
N ASN A 199 -0.42 11.61 -16.97
CA ASN A 199 -1.86 11.42 -16.86
C ASN A 199 -2.33 9.97 -17.14
N TYR A 200 -1.51 9.15 -17.78
CA TYR A 200 -1.83 7.78 -18.18
C TYR A 200 -0.99 6.71 -17.49
N ARG A 201 0.20 7.07 -16.99
CA ARG A 201 1.10 6.13 -16.34
C ARG A 201 0.48 5.50 -15.10
N ILE A 202 0.82 4.23 -14.85
CA ILE A 202 0.40 3.52 -13.61
C ILE A 202 1.09 4.11 -12.39
N ALA A 203 2.41 4.37 -12.45
CA ALA A 203 3.10 5.17 -11.46
C ALA A 203 3.29 6.58 -12.01
N TYR A 204 2.81 7.58 -11.31
CA TYR A 204 2.83 8.97 -11.74
C TYR A 204 3.10 9.92 -10.58
N ARG A 205 3.48 11.13 -10.91
CA ARG A 205 3.71 12.19 -9.93
C ARG A 205 2.51 13.14 -9.93
N GLY A 206 1.82 13.18 -8.81
CA GLY A 206 0.61 14.00 -8.64
C GLY A 206 0.70 14.89 -7.39
N GLU A 207 -0.21 15.83 -7.30
CA GLU A 207 -0.44 16.64 -6.10
C GLU A 207 -1.62 16.05 -5.34
N THR A 208 -1.39 15.67 -4.10
CA THR A 208 -2.42 15.05 -3.26
C THR A 208 -2.47 15.71 -1.90
N MET A 209 -3.66 15.74 -1.31
CA MET A 209 -3.83 16.12 0.08
C MET A 209 -3.27 15.01 0.96
N VAL A 210 -2.36 15.35 1.87
CA VAL A 210 -1.70 14.41 2.78
C VAL A 210 -1.79 14.89 4.22
N ASN A 211 -1.72 13.94 5.14
CA ASN A 211 -1.65 14.22 6.58
C ASN A 211 -0.19 14.47 6.95
N TRP A 212 0.22 15.73 7.01
CA TRP A 212 1.58 16.11 7.35
C TRP A 212 1.74 16.31 8.86
N CYS A 213 2.72 15.64 9.45
CA CYS A 213 3.11 15.85 10.84
C CYS A 213 4.52 16.47 10.90
N ALA A 214 4.60 17.77 11.23
CA ALA A 214 5.86 18.49 11.27
C ALA A 214 6.81 17.97 12.37
N ALA A 215 6.25 17.56 13.52
CA ALA A 215 7.04 17.02 14.63
C ALA A 215 7.68 15.67 14.32
N LEU A 216 7.04 14.86 13.48
CA LEU A 216 7.56 13.57 13.01
C LEU A 216 8.33 13.69 11.69
N GLY A 217 8.21 14.82 10.99
CA GLY A 217 8.88 15.08 9.71
C GLY A 217 8.41 14.17 8.57
N THR A 218 7.18 13.65 8.65
CA THR A 218 6.66 12.66 7.68
C THR A 218 5.18 12.84 7.39
N VAL A 219 4.73 12.19 6.32
CA VAL A 219 3.31 12.02 5.96
C VAL A 219 2.78 10.78 6.68
N LEU A 220 1.57 10.89 7.22
CA LEU A 220 0.90 9.82 7.94
C LEU A 220 -0.27 9.27 7.13
N ALA A 221 -0.49 7.96 7.22
CA ALA A 221 -1.71 7.33 6.73
C ALA A 221 -2.93 7.79 7.53
N ASN A 222 -4.13 7.65 6.97
CA ASN A 222 -5.36 8.05 7.67
C ASN A 222 -5.52 7.32 9.01
N ASP A 223 -5.14 6.05 9.08
CA ASP A 223 -5.24 5.22 10.28
C ASP A 223 -4.25 5.63 11.39
N GLU A 224 -3.21 6.39 11.04
CA GLU A 224 -2.22 6.92 11.99
C GLU A 224 -2.62 8.29 12.57
N VAL A 225 -3.80 8.81 12.19
CA VAL A 225 -4.31 10.10 12.66
C VAL A 225 -5.60 9.88 13.44
N VAL A 226 -5.56 10.20 14.73
CA VAL A 226 -6.70 10.08 15.64
C VAL A 226 -7.02 11.45 16.22
N ASN A 227 -8.23 11.95 16.02
CA ASN A 227 -8.68 13.26 16.53
C ASN A 227 -7.75 14.43 16.12
N GLY A 228 -7.18 14.41 14.90
CA GLY A 228 -6.30 15.47 14.40
C GLY A 228 -4.87 15.44 14.92
N VAL A 229 -4.49 14.38 15.65
CA VAL A 229 -3.12 14.17 16.12
C VAL A 229 -2.58 12.81 15.66
N SER A 230 -1.25 12.69 15.59
CA SER A 230 -0.61 11.41 15.29
C SER A 230 -0.85 10.41 16.42
N GLU A 231 -1.18 9.16 16.08
CA GLU A 231 -1.30 8.08 17.04
C GLU A 231 0.01 7.93 17.85
N ARG A 232 1.13 8.06 17.17
CA ARG A 232 2.44 8.04 17.78
C ARG A 232 2.84 9.43 18.23
N GLY A 233 2.92 9.65 19.54
CA GLY A 233 3.41 10.87 20.17
C GLY A 233 2.38 11.98 20.35
N GLY A 234 1.15 11.86 19.81
CA GLY A 234 0.08 12.84 19.99
C GLY A 234 0.36 14.22 19.39
N TYR A 235 1.15 14.30 18.33
CA TYR A 235 1.52 15.57 17.69
C TYR A 235 0.44 16.05 16.72
N PRO A 236 0.24 17.37 16.58
CA PRO A 236 -0.69 17.94 15.62
C PRO A 236 -0.39 17.49 14.17
N VAL A 237 -1.44 17.20 13.42
CA VAL A 237 -1.38 16.81 12.02
C VAL A 237 -2.13 17.84 11.18
N GLU A 238 -1.51 18.26 10.09
CA GLU A 238 -2.05 19.24 9.15
C GLU A 238 -2.39 18.57 7.82
N GLN A 239 -3.51 18.98 7.23
CA GLN A 239 -3.83 18.65 5.84
C GLN A 239 -3.03 19.56 4.92
N LYS A 240 -2.21 18.99 4.06
CA LYS A 240 -1.32 19.74 3.18
C LYS A 240 -1.28 19.15 1.78
N ILE A 241 -1.38 19.99 0.76
CA ILE A 241 -1.13 19.55 -0.62
C ILE A 241 0.37 19.37 -0.82
N MET A 242 0.76 18.16 -1.18
CA MET A 242 2.14 17.82 -1.47
C MET A 242 2.27 17.04 -2.76
N ARG A 243 3.37 17.29 -3.47
CA ARG A 243 3.71 16.53 -4.65
C ARG A 243 4.28 15.19 -4.26
N GLN A 244 3.57 14.12 -4.62
CA GLN A 244 3.86 12.75 -4.23
C GLN A 244 3.95 11.84 -5.45
N TRP A 245 4.67 10.72 -5.30
CA TRP A 245 4.52 9.58 -6.18
C TRP A 245 3.20 8.87 -5.87
N CYS A 246 2.41 8.65 -6.90
CA CYS A 246 1.12 7.98 -6.81
C CYS A 246 1.12 6.74 -7.68
N LEU A 247 0.35 5.74 -7.28
CA LEU A 247 0.04 4.56 -8.09
C LEU A 247 -1.44 4.60 -8.47
N ARG A 248 -1.75 4.36 -9.74
CA ARG A 248 -3.13 4.33 -10.26
C ARG A 248 -3.84 3.04 -9.87
N VAL A 249 -3.98 2.81 -8.57
CA VAL A 249 -4.59 1.58 -8.00
C VAL A 249 -6.06 1.44 -8.38
N SER A 250 -6.78 2.55 -8.58
CA SER A 250 -8.17 2.58 -9.00
C SER A 250 -8.41 1.87 -10.34
N ALA A 251 -7.43 1.87 -11.25
CA ALA A 251 -7.51 1.14 -12.52
C ALA A 251 -7.65 -0.38 -12.33
N TYR A 252 -7.21 -0.90 -11.19
CA TYR A 252 -7.29 -2.32 -10.84
C TYR A 252 -8.47 -2.65 -9.92
N ALA A 253 -9.24 -1.66 -9.47
CA ALA A 253 -10.28 -1.84 -8.46
C ALA A 253 -11.31 -2.92 -8.85
N GLN A 254 -11.85 -2.86 -10.08
CA GLN A 254 -12.80 -3.85 -10.54
C GLN A 254 -12.18 -5.26 -10.64
N ARG A 255 -10.94 -5.35 -11.13
CA ARG A 255 -10.23 -6.63 -11.23
C ARG A 255 -9.96 -7.24 -9.86
N LEU A 256 -9.63 -6.43 -8.85
CA LEU A 256 -9.46 -6.88 -7.46
C LEU A 256 -10.79 -7.38 -6.90
N LEU A 257 -11.88 -6.67 -7.17
CA LEU A 257 -13.22 -7.06 -6.74
C LEU A 257 -13.65 -8.40 -7.35
N ASP A 258 -13.51 -8.55 -8.68
CA ASP A 258 -13.82 -9.78 -9.40
C ASP A 258 -12.94 -10.96 -8.92
N GLY A 259 -11.68 -10.67 -8.56
CA GLY A 259 -10.72 -11.66 -8.05
C GLY A 259 -11.13 -12.30 -6.72
N LEU A 260 -11.95 -11.65 -5.90
CA LEU A 260 -12.42 -12.20 -4.63
C LEU A 260 -13.27 -13.47 -4.80
N ASP A 261 -13.92 -13.63 -5.96
CA ASP A 261 -14.72 -14.82 -6.26
C ASP A 261 -13.87 -16.05 -6.61
N THR A 262 -12.59 -15.84 -6.90
CA THR A 262 -11.65 -16.91 -7.31
C THR A 262 -10.81 -17.47 -6.17
N ILE A 263 -10.92 -16.91 -4.96
CA ILE A 263 -10.10 -17.29 -3.81
C ILE A 263 -10.95 -17.92 -2.70
N ASP A 264 -10.31 -18.88 -1.99
CA ASP A 264 -10.92 -19.59 -0.86
C ASP A 264 -10.69 -18.82 0.45
N TRP A 265 -11.36 -17.68 0.58
CA TRP A 265 -11.38 -16.87 1.79
C TRP A 265 -12.75 -16.92 2.46
N THR A 266 -12.80 -16.62 3.76
CA THR A 266 -14.08 -16.50 4.48
C THR A 266 -14.91 -15.35 3.94
N ASP A 267 -16.24 -15.48 4.00
CA ASP A 267 -17.16 -14.43 3.52
C ASP A 267 -16.94 -13.10 4.24
N SER A 268 -16.68 -13.14 5.54
CA SER A 268 -16.37 -11.94 6.33
C SER A 268 -15.14 -11.20 5.81
N LEU A 269 -14.07 -11.93 5.44
CA LEU A 269 -12.87 -11.31 4.88
C LEU A 269 -13.12 -10.74 3.48
N LYS A 270 -13.85 -11.48 2.63
CA LYS A 270 -14.26 -10.99 1.32
C LYS A 270 -15.09 -9.71 1.41
N GLU A 271 -16.03 -9.65 2.35
CA GLU A 271 -16.87 -8.48 2.57
C GLU A 271 -16.04 -7.28 3.06
N THR A 272 -15.08 -7.50 3.95
CA THR A 272 -14.15 -6.45 4.38
C THR A 272 -13.35 -5.89 3.19
N GLN A 273 -12.87 -6.74 2.28
CA GLN A 273 -12.16 -6.31 1.08
C GLN A 273 -13.06 -5.55 0.10
N LYS A 274 -14.30 -6.01 -0.11
CA LYS A 274 -15.31 -5.30 -0.94
C LYS A 274 -15.58 -3.90 -0.40
N ASN A 275 -15.80 -3.79 0.91
CA ASN A 275 -16.05 -2.50 1.57
C ASN A 275 -14.84 -1.55 1.48
N TRP A 276 -13.62 -2.08 1.56
CA TRP A 276 -12.40 -1.30 1.37
C TRP A 276 -12.26 -0.79 -0.06
N ILE A 277 -12.52 -1.63 -1.08
CA ILE A 277 -12.52 -1.22 -2.49
C ILE A 277 -13.60 -0.18 -2.74
N GLY A 278 -14.76 -0.33 -2.10
CA GLY A 278 -15.80 0.68 -2.01
C GLY A 278 -16.46 1.02 -3.35
N ARG A 279 -16.76 0.02 -4.20
CA ARG A 279 -17.51 0.28 -5.42
C ARG A 279 -18.86 0.89 -5.08
N SER A 280 -19.13 2.05 -5.65
CA SER A 280 -20.38 2.79 -5.46
C SER A 280 -20.99 3.12 -6.82
N GLU A 281 -22.30 2.98 -6.93
CA GLU A 281 -23.06 3.33 -8.12
C GLU A 281 -24.05 4.43 -7.75
N GLY A 282 -24.15 5.45 -8.59
CA GLY A 282 -25.01 6.58 -8.31
C GLY A 282 -25.19 7.46 -9.54
N ALA A 283 -25.70 8.66 -9.33
CA ALA A 283 -25.91 9.65 -10.38
C ALA A 283 -25.16 10.94 -10.06
N GLU A 284 -24.59 11.53 -11.09
CA GLU A 284 -24.11 12.91 -11.04
C GLU A 284 -25.27 13.85 -11.33
N VAL A 285 -25.47 14.84 -10.47
CA VAL A 285 -26.54 15.83 -10.60
C VAL A 285 -25.91 17.22 -10.61
N ARG A 286 -26.22 17.96 -11.65
CA ARG A 286 -25.73 19.34 -11.85
C ARG A 286 -26.71 20.33 -11.29
N PHE A 287 -26.23 21.22 -10.42
CA PHE A 287 -26.97 22.32 -9.86
C PHE A 287 -26.49 23.65 -10.41
N LYS A 288 -27.43 24.53 -10.69
CA LYS A 288 -27.15 25.93 -11.05
C LYS A 288 -27.28 26.81 -9.80
N VAL A 289 -26.34 27.71 -9.63
CA VAL A 289 -26.43 28.75 -8.60
C VAL A 289 -27.37 29.83 -9.07
N LYS A 290 -28.40 30.12 -8.27
CA LYS A 290 -29.38 31.14 -8.60
C LYS A 290 -28.72 32.50 -8.83
N ASP A 291 -29.15 33.21 -9.84
CA ASP A 291 -28.65 34.54 -10.24
C ASP A 291 -27.12 34.57 -10.56
N SER A 292 -26.59 33.45 -11.07
CA SER A 292 -25.19 33.27 -11.43
C SER A 292 -25.06 32.29 -12.61
N ASP A 293 -23.99 32.43 -13.39
CA ASP A 293 -23.63 31.48 -14.46
C ASP A 293 -22.87 30.26 -13.93
N ARG A 294 -22.74 30.15 -12.59
CA ARG A 294 -21.98 29.08 -11.95
C ARG A 294 -22.83 27.84 -11.78
N GLU A 295 -22.17 26.71 -11.97
CA GLU A 295 -22.73 25.38 -11.77
C GLU A 295 -21.79 24.57 -10.90
N PHE A 296 -22.32 23.58 -10.20
CA PHE A 296 -21.54 22.54 -9.53
C PHE A 296 -22.24 21.21 -9.64
N THR A 297 -21.45 20.15 -9.67
CA THR A 297 -21.94 18.79 -9.78
C THR A 297 -21.79 18.10 -8.43
N ILE A 298 -22.81 17.36 -8.04
CA ILE A 298 -22.74 16.42 -6.91
C ILE A 298 -22.87 15.00 -7.42
N PHE A 299 -22.30 14.07 -6.68
CA PHE A 299 -22.55 12.64 -6.83
C PHE A 299 -23.47 12.15 -5.70
N THR A 300 -24.50 11.37 -6.04
CA THR A 300 -25.38 10.77 -5.03
C THR A 300 -25.73 9.32 -5.37
N THR A 301 -25.72 8.46 -4.38
CA THR A 301 -26.20 7.08 -4.48
C THR A 301 -27.72 7.01 -4.29
N ARG A 302 -28.36 8.10 -3.90
CA ARG A 302 -29.79 8.21 -3.60
C ARG A 302 -30.47 9.30 -4.45
N ALA A 303 -30.34 9.15 -5.78
CA ALA A 303 -30.97 10.08 -6.74
C ALA A 303 -32.51 10.18 -6.55
N ASP A 304 -33.12 9.13 -6.04
CA ASP A 304 -34.56 9.07 -5.68
C ASP A 304 -34.98 10.11 -4.63
N THR A 305 -34.07 10.54 -3.79
CA THR A 305 -34.34 11.51 -2.72
C THR A 305 -34.20 12.97 -3.17
N MET A 306 -33.69 13.22 -4.39
CA MET A 306 -33.40 14.57 -4.90
C MET A 306 -34.64 15.48 -4.98
N PHE A 307 -35.81 14.92 -5.17
CA PHE A 307 -37.07 15.69 -5.23
C PHE A 307 -37.46 16.33 -3.89
N GLY A 308 -36.85 15.88 -2.78
CA GLY A 308 -37.08 16.42 -1.44
C GLY A 308 -35.99 17.40 -0.97
N VAL A 309 -35.03 17.76 -1.82
CA VAL A 309 -33.93 18.67 -1.44
C VAL A 309 -34.45 20.08 -1.19
N THR A 310 -34.16 20.63 0.00
CA THR A 310 -34.55 21.97 0.42
C THR A 310 -33.36 22.89 0.68
N PHE A 311 -32.19 22.35 0.89
CA PHE A 311 -30.94 23.11 1.10
C PHE A 311 -29.72 22.30 0.63
N MET A 312 -28.60 22.98 0.47
CA MET A 312 -27.30 22.40 0.11
C MET A 312 -26.24 22.90 1.08
N VAL A 313 -25.34 22.01 1.47
CA VAL A 313 -24.17 22.33 2.29
C VAL A 313 -22.90 22.07 1.47
N LEU A 314 -22.00 23.04 1.48
CA LEU A 314 -20.68 22.93 0.86
C LEU A 314 -19.61 22.86 1.95
N ALA A 315 -18.52 22.15 1.68
CA ALA A 315 -17.37 22.13 2.58
C ALA A 315 -16.74 23.55 2.66
N PRO A 316 -16.38 24.02 3.84
CA PRO A 316 -15.79 25.36 3.99
C PRO A 316 -14.54 25.61 3.14
N GLU A 317 -13.78 24.55 2.87
CA GLU A 317 -12.54 24.57 2.09
C GLU A 317 -12.77 24.64 0.57
N SER A 318 -14.03 24.47 0.12
CA SER A 318 -14.37 24.47 -1.30
C SER A 318 -14.09 25.84 -1.93
N GLU A 319 -13.45 25.84 -3.08
CA GLU A 319 -13.24 27.06 -3.87
C GLU A 319 -14.55 27.77 -4.19
N LEU A 320 -15.62 27.01 -4.38
CA LEU A 320 -16.96 27.56 -4.66
C LEU A 320 -17.49 28.39 -3.47
N VAL A 321 -17.17 28.00 -2.24
CA VAL A 321 -17.52 28.77 -1.03
C VAL A 321 -16.85 30.12 -1.06
N GLN A 322 -15.56 30.17 -1.36
CA GLN A 322 -14.83 31.46 -1.47
C GLN A 322 -15.41 32.37 -2.55
N GLN A 323 -15.88 31.78 -3.64
CA GLN A 323 -16.44 32.50 -4.78
C GLN A 323 -17.90 33.01 -4.54
N LEU A 324 -18.64 32.31 -3.68
CA LEU A 324 -20.04 32.63 -3.36
C LEU A 324 -20.20 33.46 -2.09
N THR A 325 -19.18 33.49 -1.22
CA THR A 325 -19.21 34.27 0.01
C THR A 325 -19.25 35.76 -0.28
N THR A 326 -20.27 36.46 0.21
CA THR A 326 -20.40 37.90 0.12
C THR A 326 -19.36 38.62 0.98
N ALA A 327 -19.08 39.89 0.63
CA ALA A 327 -18.08 40.67 1.39
C ALA A 327 -18.36 40.74 2.90
N ASP A 328 -19.65 40.78 3.26
CA ASP A 328 -20.12 40.88 4.65
C ASP A 328 -19.96 39.58 5.46
N GLN A 329 -19.72 38.45 4.77
CA GLN A 329 -19.59 37.12 5.37
C GLN A 329 -18.17 36.55 5.26
N LYS A 330 -17.23 37.32 4.72
CA LYS A 330 -15.81 37.00 4.75
C LYS A 330 -15.27 37.36 6.13
N ALA A 331 -15.27 36.42 7.08
CA ALA A 331 -14.63 36.58 8.39
C ALA A 331 -13.32 35.83 8.45
#